data_cb53771851ea3db360c2a2aaa6a4f4f5
#
_entry.id   cb53771851ea3db360c2a2aaa6a4f4f5
#
_cell.length_a   1.000
_cell.length_b   1.000
_cell.length_c   1.000
_cell.angle_alpha   90.00
_cell.angle_beta   90.00
_cell.angle_gamma   90.00
#
_symmetry.space_group_name_H-M   'P 1'
#
loop_
_entity.id
_entity.type
_entity.pdbx_description
1 polymer ?
#
loop_
_entity_poly.entity_id
_entity_poly.type
_entity_poly.pdbx_seq_one_letter_code
_entity_poly.pdbx_strand_id
1 'polypeptide(L)'
;MKHYDLRTIIFLALCCDLGLFAKRIISPFANVITDALHIPGGVGTSFSLMFLVIAAVLVPRMFCATVMGAVQSGLALAFGMVGSMGALAPIGYIMPGLAIDLVLKATEKLPLSRTERMVLANGLAAPCAAFTANCIVFHLSGIVLALYLCVALSTGVLCGFLGARVVPRLIPVIGVKLRRNYEVKEGASA
;
A
#
# COMPACT_ATOMS: atom_id res chain seq x y z
N MET A 1 -6.38 -23.60 -12.04
CA MET A 1 -5.61 -22.44 -11.54
C MET A 1 -5.27 -21.56 -12.75
N LYS A 2 -5.73 -20.29 -12.80
CA LYS A 2 -5.36 -19.39 -13.92
C LYS A 2 -3.90 -18.99 -13.71
N HIS A 3 -3.01 -19.41 -14.60
CA HIS A 3 -1.61 -19.03 -14.59
C HIS A 3 -1.46 -17.49 -14.66
N TYR A 4 -0.49 -16.95 -13.95
CA TYR A 4 -0.11 -15.55 -14.10
C TYR A 4 0.55 -15.38 -15.47
N ASP A 5 0.07 -14.42 -16.24
CA ASP A 5 0.76 -14.01 -17.47
C ASP A 5 2.10 -13.35 -17.09
N LEU A 6 3.17 -13.63 -17.81
CA LEU A 6 4.50 -13.08 -17.51
C LEU A 6 4.49 -11.56 -17.32
N ARG A 7 3.71 -10.87 -18.14
CA ARG A 7 3.53 -9.40 -18.04
C ARG A 7 2.93 -8.98 -16.70
N THR A 8 1.98 -9.76 -16.18
CA THR A 8 1.39 -9.48 -14.86
C THR A 8 2.41 -9.67 -13.73
N ILE A 9 3.24 -10.70 -13.82
CA ILE A 9 4.31 -10.94 -12.83
C ILE A 9 5.33 -9.81 -12.85
N ILE A 10 5.78 -9.40 -14.04
CA ILE A 10 6.72 -8.28 -14.19
C ILE A 10 6.11 -6.99 -13.62
N PHE A 11 4.84 -6.71 -13.90
CA PHE A 11 4.15 -5.54 -13.36
C PHE A 11 4.06 -5.56 -11.83
N LEU A 12 3.71 -6.70 -11.24
CA LEU A 12 3.67 -6.85 -9.77
C LEU A 12 5.05 -6.67 -9.14
N ALA A 13 6.09 -7.26 -9.76
CA ALA A 13 7.47 -7.09 -9.31
C ALA A 13 7.91 -5.61 -9.35
N LEU A 14 7.64 -4.91 -10.45
CA LEU A 14 7.92 -3.47 -10.58
C LEU A 14 7.18 -2.64 -9.53
N CYS A 15 5.91 -2.94 -9.23
CA CYS A 15 5.18 -2.25 -8.18
C CYS A 15 5.77 -2.53 -6.79
N CYS A 16 6.24 -3.75 -6.52
CA CYS A 16 6.92 -4.08 -5.27
C CYS A 16 8.21 -3.27 -5.11
N ASP A 17 9.07 -3.29 -6.13
CA ASP A 17 10.35 -2.61 -6.12
C ASP A 17 10.17 -1.09 -6.00
N LEU A 18 9.28 -0.50 -6.82
CA LEU A 18 8.96 0.93 -6.73
C LEU A 18 8.45 1.33 -5.35
N GLY A 19 7.62 0.50 -4.71
CA GLY A 19 7.15 0.73 -3.35
C GLY A 19 8.29 0.77 -2.34
N LEU A 20 9.23 -0.17 -2.41
CA LEU A 20 10.41 -0.22 -1.52
C LEU A 20 11.35 0.95 -1.76
N PHE A 21 11.71 1.23 -3.01
CA PHE A 21 12.59 2.34 -3.36
C PHE A 21 11.98 3.69 -3.00
N ALA A 22 10.70 3.89 -3.29
CA ALA A 22 9.98 5.09 -2.92
C ALA A 22 10.00 5.31 -1.41
N LYS A 23 9.75 4.26 -0.60
CA LYS A 23 9.87 4.31 0.85
C LYS A 23 11.31 4.71 1.27
N ARG A 24 12.33 4.13 0.64
CA ARG A 24 13.74 4.41 0.96
C ARG A 24 14.13 5.85 0.68
N ILE A 25 13.62 6.43 -0.41
CA ILE A 25 13.92 7.81 -0.80
C ILE A 25 13.10 8.79 0.03
N ILE A 26 11.79 8.54 0.20
CA ILE A 26 10.88 9.50 0.82
C ILE A 26 11.01 9.51 2.34
N SER A 27 11.26 8.35 2.99
CA SER A 27 11.31 8.28 4.45
C SER A 27 12.34 9.23 5.09
N PRO A 28 13.59 9.38 4.58
CA PRO A 28 14.53 10.32 5.17
C PRO A 28 14.02 11.76 5.15
N PHE A 29 13.46 12.21 4.02
CA PHE A 29 12.91 13.55 3.89
C PHE A 29 11.68 13.76 4.78
N ALA A 30 10.78 12.78 4.79
CA ALA A 30 9.60 12.82 5.64
C ALA A 30 9.98 12.83 7.13
N ASN A 31 10.99 12.06 7.54
CA ASN A 31 11.44 12.01 8.92
C ASN A 31 12.02 13.36 9.38
N VAL A 32 12.79 14.05 8.55
CA VAL A 32 13.30 15.40 8.89
C VAL A 32 12.14 16.35 9.24
N ILE A 33 11.05 16.30 8.48
CA ILE A 33 9.88 17.16 8.71
C ILE A 33 9.13 16.70 9.97
N THR A 34 8.91 15.40 10.11
CA THR A 34 8.16 14.84 11.26
C THR A 34 8.94 14.99 12.57
N ASP A 35 10.27 14.83 12.53
CA ASP A 35 11.14 15.05 13.69
C ASP A 35 11.16 16.52 14.10
N ALA A 36 11.20 17.46 13.14
CA ALA A 36 11.11 18.89 13.43
C ALA A 36 9.76 19.28 14.05
N LEU A 37 8.69 18.57 13.70
CA LEU A 37 7.34 18.80 14.24
C LEU A 37 7.04 17.94 15.48
N HIS A 38 7.97 17.08 15.92
CA HIS A 38 7.80 16.12 17.01
C HIS A 38 6.58 15.19 16.79
N ILE A 39 6.27 14.89 15.53
CA ILE A 39 5.16 14.01 15.13
C ILE A 39 5.73 12.67 14.65
N PRO A 40 5.26 11.52 15.13
CA PRO A 40 5.72 10.22 14.65
C PRO A 40 5.51 10.08 13.14
N GLY A 41 6.57 9.70 12.41
CA GLY A 41 6.55 9.58 10.96
C GLY A 41 5.74 8.37 10.46
N GLY A 42 5.31 8.42 9.23
CA GLY A 42 4.55 7.32 8.57
C GLY A 42 4.34 7.58 7.08
N VAL A 43 4.70 8.78 6.62
CA VAL A 43 4.45 9.24 5.24
C VAL A 43 5.08 8.32 4.20
N GLY A 44 6.35 7.91 4.40
CA GLY A 44 7.04 7.00 3.49
C GLY A 44 6.36 5.64 3.37
N THR A 45 5.77 5.14 4.46
CA THR A 45 5.02 3.88 4.45
C THR A 45 3.73 4.02 3.66
N SER A 46 2.95 5.08 3.87
CA SER A 46 1.71 5.36 3.13
C SER A 46 1.95 5.47 1.62
N PHE A 47 3.07 6.07 1.23
CA PHE A 47 3.47 6.18 -0.18
C PHE A 47 3.86 4.82 -0.79
N SER A 48 4.58 3.98 -0.04
CA SER A 48 4.88 2.61 -0.46
C SER A 48 3.62 1.77 -0.65
N LEU A 49 2.65 1.87 0.27
CA LEU A 49 1.38 1.14 0.21
C LEU A 49 0.54 1.54 -1.01
N MET A 50 0.67 2.77 -1.50
CA MET A 50 0.00 3.21 -2.72
C MET A 50 0.29 2.28 -3.91
N PHE A 51 1.53 1.81 -4.07
CA PHE A 51 1.90 0.89 -5.15
C PHE A 51 1.27 -0.50 -4.98
N LEU A 52 1.12 -0.97 -3.73
CA LEU A 52 0.40 -2.22 -3.45
C LEU A 52 -1.08 -2.09 -3.79
N VAL A 53 -1.71 -0.97 -3.44
CA VAL A 53 -3.11 -0.69 -3.78
C VAL A 53 -3.30 -0.61 -5.30
N ILE A 54 -2.42 0.10 -6.03
CA ILE A 54 -2.45 0.17 -7.50
C ILE A 54 -2.40 -1.24 -8.09
N ALA A 55 -1.46 -2.06 -7.64
CA ALA A 55 -1.30 -3.41 -8.12
C ALA A 55 -2.51 -4.30 -7.81
N ALA A 56 -3.05 -4.25 -6.59
CA ALA A 56 -4.20 -5.04 -6.18
C ALA A 56 -5.49 -4.66 -6.93
N VAL A 57 -5.67 -3.38 -7.27
CA VAL A 57 -6.81 -2.89 -8.05
C VAL A 57 -6.71 -3.29 -9.53
N LEU A 58 -5.52 -3.24 -10.10
CA LEU A 58 -5.28 -3.60 -11.51
C LEU A 58 -5.24 -5.12 -11.72
N VAL A 59 -4.76 -5.87 -10.72
CA VAL A 59 -4.73 -7.34 -10.72
C VAL A 59 -5.70 -7.86 -9.66
N PRO A 60 -7.02 -7.94 -9.96
CA PRO A 60 -8.03 -8.29 -8.96
C PRO A 60 -7.96 -9.78 -8.64
N ARG A 61 -7.05 -10.18 -7.79
CA ARG A 61 -6.92 -11.54 -7.25
C ARG A 61 -6.97 -11.51 -5.74
N MET A 62 -7.51 -12.59 -5.16
CA MET A 62 -7.48 -12.76 -3.70
C MET A 62 -6.04 -12.76 -3.18
N PHE A 63 -5.82 -12.00 -2.12
CA PHE A 63 -4.52 -11.87 -1.44
C PHE A 63 -3.37 -11.32 -2.31
N CYS A 64 -3.68 -10.53 -3.34
CA CYS A 64 -2.66 -9.93 -4.20
C CYS A 64 -1.73 -9.00 -3.42
N ALA A 65 -2.29 -8.06 -2.64
CA ALA A 65 -1.51 -7.13 -1.82
C ALA A 65 -0.77 -7.84 -0.68
N THR A 66 -1.39 -8.86 -0.09
CA THR A 66 -0.74 -9.68 0.96
C THR A 66 0.50 -10.40 0.43
N VAL A 67 0.40 -11.06 -0.73
CA VAL A 67 1.53 -11.73 -1.37
C VAL A 67 2.63 -10.73 -1.75
N MET A 68 2.24 -9.58 -2.28
CA MET A 68 3.21 -8.50 -2.58
C MET A 68 3.90 -7.99 -1.31
N GLY A 69 3.17 -7.83 -0.20
CA GLY A 69 3.74 -7.49 1.10
C GLY A 69 4.75 -8.53 1.58
N ALA A 70 4.45 -9.82 1.40
CA ALA A 70 5.39 -10.90 1.71
C ALA A 70 6.66 -10.84 0.84
N VAL A 71 6.52 -10.61 -0.47
CA VAL A 71 7.67 -10.42 -1.38
C VAL A 71 8.48 -9.20 -0.98
N GLN A 72 7.83 -8.05 -0.72
CA GLN A 72 8.51 -6.84 -0.25
C GLN A 72 9.28 -7.08 1.06
N SER A 73 8.72 -7.86 2.00
CA SER A 73 9.40 -8.20 3.25
C SER A 73 10.67 -9.00 3.01
N GLY A 74 10.62 -9.98 2.10
CA GLY A 74 11.79 -10.77 1.69
C GLY A 74 12.89 -9.90 1.06
N LEU A 75 12.50 -9.00 0.14
CA LEU A 75 13.43 -8.04 -0.47
C LEU A 75 14.00 -7.07 0.58
N ALA A 76 13.16 -6.56 1.50
CA ALA A 76 13.62 -5.67 2.56
C ALA A 76 14.64 -6.35 3.49
N LEU A 77 14.44 -7.64 3.81
CA LEU A 77 15.41 -8.44 4.56
C LEU A 77 16.70 -8.63 3.77
N ALA A 78 16.61 -9.02 2.49
CA ALA A 78 17.77 -9.26 1.63
C ALA A 78 18.63 -8.00 1.44
N PHE A 79 18.00 -6.82 1.32
CA PHE A 79 18.71 -5.54 1.14
C PHE A 79 19.02 -4.83 2.47
N GLY A 80 18.74 -5.43 3.63
CA GLY A 80 18.97 -4.79 4.92
C GLY A 80 18.08 -3.55 5.17
N MET A 81 16.92 -3.45 4.50
CA MET A 81 16.01 -2.30 4.57
C MET A 81 14.89 -2.48 5.61
N VAL A 82 15.16 -3.23 6.66
CA VAL A 82 14.16 -3.61 7.67
C VAL A 82 13.87 -2.52 8.70
N GLY A 83 14.69 -1.47 8.75
CA GLY A 83 14.54 -0.37 9.71
C GLY A 83 14.59 -0.86 11.17
N SER A 84 13.82 -0.21 12.04
CA SER A 84 13.76 -0.51 13.48
C SER A 84 13.05 -1.82 13.82
N MET A 85 12.33 -2.45 12.89
CA MET A 85 11.63 -3.72 13.12
C MET A 85 12.53 -4.95 13.08
N GLY A 86 13.73 -4.86 12.48
CA GLY A 86 14.68 -5.96 12.38
C GLY A 86 14.04 -7.24 11.79
N ALA A 87 14.21 -8.37 12.45
CA ALA A 87 13.67 -9.67 12.02
C ALA A 87 12.12 -9.75 11.99
N LEU A 88 11.42 -8.84 12.67
CA LEU A 88 9.95 -8.77 12.69
C LEU A 88 9.37 -7.92 11.54
N ALA A 89 10.21 -7.37 10.67
CA ALA A 89 9.80 -6.61 9.50
C ALA A 89 8.74 -7.31 8.62
N PRO A 90 8.77 -8.64 8.40
CA PRO A 90 7.74 -9.34 7.64
C PRO A 90 6.31 -9.06 8.12
N ILE A 91 6.10 -9.01 9.42
CA ILE A 91 4.78 -8.72 9.99
C ILE A 91 4.33 -7.31 9.57
N GLY A 92 5.24 -6.32 9.65
CA GLY A 92 4.98 -4.94 9.26
C GLY A 92 4.68 -4.72 7.77
N TYR A 93 5.12 -5.62 6.89
CA TYR A 93 4.82 -5.58 5.45
C TYR A 93 3.57 -6.38 5.09
N ILE A 94 3.34 -7.53 5.73
CA ILE A 94 2.21 -8.41 5.42
C ILE A 94 0.89 -7.85 5.94
N MET A 95 0.87 -7.32 7.17
CA MET A 95 -0.35 -6.83 7.81
C MET A 95 -1.07 -5.73 7.02
N PRO A 96 -0.40 -4.66 6.55
CA PRO A 96 -1.07 -3.67 5.71
C PRO A 96 -1.50 -4.23 4.34
N GLY A 97 -0.76 -5.20 3.77
CA GLY A 97 -1.18 -5.92 2.56
C GLY A 97 -2.50 -6.67 2.77
N LEU A 98 -2.64 -7.35 3.90
CA LEU A 98 -3.88 -8.02 4.29
C LEU A 98 -5.02 -7.02 4.49
N ALA A 99 -4.76 -5.88 5.10
CA ALA A 99 -5.74 -4.81 5.26
C ALA A 99 -6.24 -4.28 3.90
N ILE A 100 -5.33 -4.08 2.92
CA ILE A 100 -5.70 -3.68 1.55
C ILE A 100 -6.64 -4.71 0.92
N ASP A 101 -6.26 -5.99 0.93
CA ASP A 101 -7.05 -7.05 0.33
C ASP A 101 -8.44 -7.17 0.98
N LEU A 102 -8.51 -7.04 2.31
CA LEU A 102 -9.76 -7.08 3.07
C LEU A 102 -10.68 -5.92 2.70
N VAL A 103 -10.15 -4.69 2.65
CA VAL A 103 -10.93 -3.49 2.31
C VAL A 103 -11.41 -3.55 0.87
N LEU A 104 -10.57 -3.94 -0.08
CA LEU A 104 -10.96 -4.08 -1.49
C LEU A 104 -12.05 -5.14 -1.67
N LYS A 105 -11.99 -6.24 -0.91
CA LYS A 105 -13.02 -7.28 -0.92
C LYS A 105 -14.31 -6.82 -0.26
N ALA A 106 -14.23 -6.16 0.89
CA ALA A 106 -15.40 -5.64 1.59
C ALA A 106 -16.16 -4.57 0.77
N THR A 107 -15.40 -3.74 0.05
CA THR A 107 -15.96 -2.68 -0.80
C THR A 107 -16.37 -3.15 -2.19
N GLU A 108 -16.15 -4.43 -2.55
CA GLU A 108 -16.48 -4.95 -3.89
C GLU A 108 -17.99 -4.88 -4.21
N LYS A 109 -18.83 -5.06 -3.20
CA LYS A 109 -20.30 -5.04 -3.32
C LYS A 109 -20.93 -3.66 -3.09
N LEU A 110 -20.14 -2.68 -2.69
CA LEU A 110 -20.65 -1.33 -2.42
C LEU A 110 -20.63 -0.49 -3.70
N PRO A 111 -21.61 0.41 -3.89
CA PRO A 111 -21.66 1.32 -5.02
C PRO A 111 -20.63 2.46 -4.88
N LEU A 112 -19.36 2.08 -4.73
CA LEU A 112 -18.23 2.98 -4.58
C LEU A 112 -17.44 3.06 -5.88
N SER A 113 -17.06 4.28 -6.24
CA SER A 113 -16.16 4.51 -7.35
C SER A 113 -14.78 3.85 -7.08
N ARG A 114 -14.05 3.55 -8.13
CA ARG A 114 -12.71 2.97 -8.00
C ARG A 114 -11.78 3.87 -7.18
N THR A 115 -11.86 5.18 -7.38
CA THR A 115 -11.09 6.16 -6.62
C THR A 115 -11.36 6.05 -5.13
N GLU A 116 -12.64 6.00 -4.72
CA GLU A 116 -13.04 5.86 -3.32
C GLU A 116 -12.53 4.55 -2.71
N ARG A 117 -12.62 3.45 -3.45
CA ARG A 117 -12.09 2.15 -3.00
C ARG A 117 -10.58 2.17 -2.79
N MET A 118 -9.83 2.85 -3.67
CA MET A 118 -8.37 3.00 -3.52
C MET A 118 -8.02 3.89 -2.34
N VAL A 119 -8.75 4.99 -2.15
CA VAL A 119 -8.57 5.92 -1.03
C VAL A 119 -8.85 5.21 0.29
N LEU A 120 -9.96 4.45 0.37
CA LEU A 120 -10.29 3.67 1.56
C LEU A 120 -9.26 2.58 1.84
N ALA A 121 -8.83 1.84 0.82
CA ALA A 121 -7.86 0.77 0.98
C ALA A 121 -6.52 1.29 1.50
N ASN A 122 -5.98 2.37 0.91
CA ASN A 122 -4.73 2.95 1.36
C ASN A 122 -4.88 3.70 2.69
N GLY A 123 -6.01 4.40 2.87
CA GLY A 123 -6.35 5.11 4.10
C GLY A 123 -6.44 4.21 5.33
N LEU A 124 -6.96 2.99 5.18
CA LEU A 124 -7.04 2.02 6.28
C LEU A 124 -5.77 1.17 6.43
N ALA A 125 -5.06 0.90 5.34
CA ALA A 125 -3.80 0.15 5.39
C ALA A 125 -2.68 0.93 6.09
N ALA A 126 -2.62 2.25 5.91
CA ALA A 126 -1.59 3.08 6.52
C ALA A 126 -1.67 3.11 8.06
N PRO A 127 -2.82 3.35 8.72
CA PRO A 127 -2.91 3.21 10.16
C PRO A 127 -2.75 1.76 10.64
N CYS A 128 -3.14 0.75 9.85
CA CYS A 128 -2.85 -0.64 10.17
C CYS A 128 -1.33 -0.90 10.24
N ALA A 129 -0.57 -0.40 9.28
CA ALA A 129 0.89 -0.45 9.30
C ALA A 129 1.49 0.30 10.50
N ALA A 130 0.97 1.50 10.78
CA ALA A 130 1.41 2.31 11.92
C ALA A 130 1.12 1.61 13.26
N PHE A 131 -0.07 1.03 13.40
CA PHE A 131 -0.46 0.28 14.61
C PHE A 131 0.42 -0.96 14.79
N THR A 132 0.70 -1.71 13.71
CA THR A 132 1.59 -2.87 13.74
C THR A 132 3.00 -2.46 14.17
N ALA A 133 3.53 -1.36 13.62
CA ALA A 133 4.82 -0.81 14.00
C ALA A 133 4.83 -0.36 15.48
N ASN A 134 3.73 0.22 15.96
CA ASN A 134 3.59 0.60 17.35
C ASN A 134 3.62 -0.60 18.29
N CYS A 135 2.89 -1.66 17.97
CA CYS A 135 2.86 -2.87 18.79
C CYS A 135 4.21 -3.57 18.89
N ILE A 136 5.04 -3.49 17.83
CA ILE A 136 6.33 -4.21 17.76
C ILE A 136 7.48 -3.36 18.29
N VAL A 137 7.49 -2.04 18.02
CA VAL A 137 8.68 -1.20 18.19
C VAL A 137 8.43 -0.02 19.14
N PHE A 138 7.40 0.78 18.87
CA PHE A 138 7.29 2.10 19.51
C PHE A 138 6.63 2.07 20.88
N HIS A 139 5.66 1.17 21.09
CA HIS A 139 4.89 1.04 22.34
C HIS A 139 4.29 2.37 22.84
N LEU A 140 3.91 3.25 21.88
CA LEU A 140 3.25 4.50 22.16
C LEU A 140 1.88 4.27 22.80
N SER A 141 1.48 5.13 23.73
CA SER A 141 0.19 5.04 24.40
C SER A 141 -0.55 6.40 24.41
N GLY A 142 -1.83 6.33 24.72
CA GLY A 142 -2.65 7.51 24.89
C GLY A 142 -2.74 8.40 23.65
N ILE A 143 -2.63 9.70 23.85
CA ILE A 143 -2.82 10.72 22.82
C ILE A 143 -1.76 10.67 21.71
N VAL A 144 -0.54 10.23 22.03
CA VAL A 144 0.56 10.13 21.06
C VAL A 144 0.25 9.05 20.02
N LEU A 145 -0.28 7.91 20.45
CA LEU A 145 -0.74 6.86 19.54
C LEU A 145 -1.88 7.35 18.65
N ALA A 146 -2.85 8.07 19.22
CA ALA A 146 -3.97 8.62 18.47
C ALA A 146 -3.49 9.60 17.39
N LEU A 147 -2.57 10.50 17.73
CA LEU A 147 -1.96 11.41 16.75
C LEU A 147 -1.20 10.67 15.66
N TYR A 148 -0.43 9.65 16.01
CA TYR A 148 0.29 8.81 15.04
C TYR A 148 -0.65 8.13 14.04
N LEU A 149 -1.75 7.56 14.53
CA LEU A 149 -2.76 6.92 13.67
C LEU A 149 -3.51 7.95 12.80
N CYS A 150 -3.81 9.14 13.32
CA CYS A 150 -4.44 10.23 12.55
C CYS A 150 -3.53 10.70 11.41
N VAL A 151 -2.23 10.88 11.67
CA VAL A 151 -1.26 11.25 10.63
C VAL A 151 -1.13 10.15 9.60
N ALA A 152 -1.07 8.88 10.02
CA ALA A 152 -1.04 7.74 9.11
C ALA A 152 -2.31 7.65 8.23
N LEU A 153 -3.49 7.88 8.82
CA LEU A 153 -4.76 7.91 8.09
C LEU A 153 -4.77 9.03 7.05
N SER A 154 -4.41 10.25 7.45
CA SER A 154 -4.42 11.43 6.56
C SER A 154 -3.45 11.25 5.39
N THR A 155 -2.23 10.80 5.65
CA THR A 155 -1.24 10.53 4.61
C THR A 155 -1.64 9.34 3.74
N GLY A 156 -2.29 8.33 4.32
CA GLY A 156 -2.86 7.18 3.60
C GLY A 156 -3.94 7.60 2.61
N VAL A 157 -4.87 8.45 3.02
CA VAL A 157 -5.94 9.01 2.18
C VAL A 157 -5.34 9.82 1.03
N LEU A 158 -4.39 10.72 1.31
CA LEU A 158 -3.72 11.52 0.27
C LEU A 158 -2.99 10.65 -0.74
N CYS A 159 -2.21 9.67 -0.29
CA CYS A 159 -1.50 8.73 -1.16
C CYS A 159 -2.48 7.85 -1.95
N GLY A 160 -3.60 7.43 -1.36
CA GLY A 160 -4.66 6.70 -2.06
C GLY A 160 -5.27 7.51 -3.20
N PHE A 161 -5.52 8.79 -2.98
CA PHE A 161 -5.99 9.70 -4.01
C PHE A 161 -4.96 9.92 -5.13
N LEU A 162 -3.68 10.10 -4.78
CA LEU A 162 -2.59 10.17 -5.75
C LEU A 162 -2.49 8.89 -6.59
N GLY A 163 -2.57 7.73 -5.96
CA GLY A 163 -2.58 6.44 -6.64
C GLY A 163 -3.73 6.31 -7.63
N ALA A 164 -4.93 6.75 -7.25
CA ALA A 164 -6.09 6.76 -8.13
C ALA A 164 -5.89 7.66 -9.37
N ARG A 165 -5.16 8.77 -9.24
CA ARG A 165 -4.80 9.65 -10.37
C ARG A 165 -3.72 9.07 -11.28
N VAL A 166 -2.87 8.20 -10.76
CA VAL A 166 -1.79 7.54 -11.52
C VAL A 166 -2.32 6.37 -12.33
N VAL A 167 -3.28 5.61 -11.80
CA VAL A 167 -3.83 4.41 -12.46
C VAL A 167 -4.24 4.62 -13.91
N PRO A 168 -5.03 5.66 -14.31
CA PRO A 168 -5.42 5.86 -15.71
C PRO A 168 -4.23 6.04 -16.65
N ARG A 169 -3.13 6.59 -16.16
CA ARG A 169 -1.91 6.80 -16.94
C ARG A 169 -1.10 5.51 -17.12
N LEU A 170 -1.24 4.56 -16.22
CA LEU A 170 -0.56 3.26 -16.28
C LEU A 170 -1.28 2.26 -17.20
N ILE A 171 -2.60 2.39 -17.36
CA ILE A 171 -3.42 1.46 -18.15
C ILE A 171 -2.91 1.25 -19.58
N PRO A 172 -2.54 2.28 -20.36
CA PRO A 172 -2.05 2.06 -21.72
C PRO A 172 -0.72 1.33 -21.79
N VAL A 173 0.07 1.36 -20.71
CA VAL A 173 1.37 0.66 -20.60
C VAL A 173 1.18 -0.79 -20.17
N ILE A 174 0.13 -1.08 -19.43
CA ILE A 174 -0.20 -2.41 -18.91
C ILE A 174 -0.93 -3.18 -19.99
N GLY A 175 -0.41 -4.32 -20.43
CA GLY A 175 -0.91 -5.11 -21.56
C GLY A 175 -2.44 -5.26 -21.65
N VAL A 176 -2.93 -5.48 -22.85
CA VAL A 176 -4.36 -5.51 -23.26
C VAL A 176 -5.30 -6.28 -22.32
N LYS A 177 -4.83 -7.32 -21.64
CA LYS A 177 -5.65 -8.17 -20.76
C LYS A 177 -5.99 -7.48 -19.42
N LEU A 178 -5.04 -6.77 -18.84
CA LEU A 178 -5.25 -5.99 -17.61
C LEU A 178 -6.10 -4.74 -17.91
N ARG A 179 -5.89 -4.12 -19.07
CA ARG A 179 -6.70 -3.02 -19.58
C ARG A 179 -8.17 -3.43 -19.73
N ARG A 180 -8.47 -4.58 -20.33
CA ARG A 180 -9.83 -5.08 -20.50
C ARG A 180 -10.53 -5.34 -19.16
N ASN A 181 -9.82 -5.90 -18.18
CA ASN A 181 -10.37 -6.10 -16.82
C ASN A 181 -10.66 -4.77 -16.11
N TYR A 182 -9.88 -3.73 -16.43
CA TYR A 182 -10.11 -2.39 -15.93
C TYR A 182 -11.41 -1.80 -16.50
N GLU A 183 -11.58 -1.82 -17.82
CA GLU A 183 -12.72 -1.23 -18.53
C GLU A 183 -14.04 -1.93 -18.19
N VAL A 184 -14.03 -3.26 -18.04
CA VAL A 184 -15.23 -4.04 -17.66
C VAL A 184 -15.71 -3.68 -16.24
N LYS A 185 -14.81 -3.44 -15.31
CA LYS A 185 -15.19 -3.07 -13.93
C LYS A 185 -15.66 -1.61 -13.83
N GLU A 186 -15.19 -0.73 -14.68
CA GLU A 186 -15.61 0.67 -14.72
C GLU A 186 -17.01 0.83 -15.35
N GLY A 187 -17.29 0.06 -16.41
CA GLY A 187 -18.62 0.01 -17.03
C GLY A 187 -19.71 -0.64 -16.16
N ALA A 188 -19.32 -1.46 -15.17
CA ALA A 188 -20.26 -2.06 -14.21
C ALA A 188 -20.55 -1.16 -13.00
N SER A 189 -19.81 -0.06 -12.83
CA SER A 189 -19.96 0.91 -11.71
C SER A 189 -20.56 2.26 -12.15
N ALA A 190 -20.86 2.43 -13.45
CA ALA A 190 -21.57 3.57 -14.03
C ALA A 190 -23.03 3.23 -14.27
#